data_b083ee210bda19928283a3af7d91471d
#
_entry.id   b083ee210bda19928283a3af7d91471d
#
_cell.length_a   1.000
_cell.length_b   1.000
_cell.length_c   1.000
_cell.angle_alpha   90.00
_cell.angle_beta   90.00
_cell.angle_gamma   90.00
#
_symmetry.space_group_name_H-M   'P 1'
#
loop_
_entity.id
_entity.type
_entity.pdbx_description
1 polymer ?
#
loop_
_entity_poly.entity_id
_entity_poly.type
_entity_poly.pdbx_seq_one_letter_code
_entity_poly.pdbx_strand_id
1 'polypeptide(L)'
;MESRYKYGVLGAGAVGASLIGRLPSKTLELGPVLAVSYRVASRIANTLRAGYPVRTASELGQVRGVLVHSPLEQLETLLGMLGSAEIEWTGKALVFCDCSASHEVVRYFRARGASIAVARQFGIPGRLVVEGDEGAGLRTARRLARELRIQAVEISPGSGDLFDAAVTLGSAAITPLIDRAATLLRGAGIGDPEAARIASSLFEQTARDYAHSGRQSWTWHVRKPPLVPLEAQMASVGPELEPVLRQLLIFGFETFHKHRDAAAELAPTEKAQAKTPAPLTGLVE
;
A
#
# COMPACT_ATOMS: atom_id res chain seq x y z
N MET A 1 25.36 -30.62 12.42
CA MET A 1 25.60 -29.53 13.38
C MET A 1 24.46 -28.51 13.19
N GLU A 2 23.54 -28.38 14.14
CA GLU A 2 22.45 -27.39 14.02
C GLU A 2 23.06 -26.00 14.09
N SER A 3 22.68 -25.15 13.11
CA SER A 3 23.14 -23.75 13.09
C SER A 3 22.64 -23.02 14.34
N ARG A 4 23.53 -22.30 15.01
CA ARG A 4 23.20 -21.41 16.13
C ARG A 4 22.19 -20.31 15.71
N TYR A 5 22.19 -19.97 14.44
CA TYR A 5 21.35 -18.90 13.89
C TYR A 5 20.13 -19.48 13.18
N LYS A 6 18.96 -18.88 13.44
CA LYS A 6 17.69 -19.33 12.85
C LYS A 6 17.39 -18.67 11.53
N TYR A 7 17.80 -17.39 11.37
CA TYR A 7 17.49 -16.61 10.18
C TYR A 7 18.69 -15.90 9.61
N GLY A 8 18.78 -15.89 8.28
CA GLY A 8 19.65 -15.02 7.51
C GLY A 8 18.88 -13.83 6.96
N VAL A 9 19.61 -12.81 6.53
CA VAL A 9 19.04 -11.62 5.89
C VAL A 9 19.60 -11.50 4.47
N LEU A 10 18.71 -11.34 3.50
CA LEU A 10 19.03 -10.93 2.15
C LEU A 10 18.50 -9.51 1.97
N GLY A 11 19.41 -8.53 1.83
CA GLY A 11 18.95 -7.16 1.95
C GLY A 11 19.66 -6.13 1.08
N ALA A 12 18.89 -5.05 0.82
CA ALA A 12 19.38 -3.83 0.19
C ALA A 12 18.60 -2.61 0.70
N GLY A 13 19.15 -1.43 0.45
CA GLY A 13 18.51 -0.18 0.81
C GLY A 13 18.44 0.07 2.32
N ALA A 14 17.36 0.72 2.75
CA ALA A 14 17.15 1.18 4.13
C ALA A 14 16.58 0.09 5.06
N VAL A 15 17.25 -1.05 5.18
CA VAL A 15 16.79 -2.19 5.99
C VAL A 15 16.44 -1.78 7.43
N GLY A 16 17.12 -0.79 8.01
CA GLY A 16 16.84 -0.30 9.37
C GLY A 16 15.45 0.29 9.56
N ALA A 17 14.85 0.83 8.49
CA ALA A 17 13.49 1.39 8.52
C ALA A 17 12.41 0.35 8.18
N SER A 18 12.81 -0.85 7.72
CA SER A 18 11.91 -1.93 7.33
C SER A 18 11.41 -2.73 8.53
N LEU A 19 10.50 -3.68 8.24
CA LEU A 19 10.04 -4.69 9.19
C LEU A 19 11.23 -5.38 9.89
N ILE A 20 12.28 -5.74 9.15
CA ILE A 20 13.47 -6.42 9.71
C ILE A 20 14.19 -5.54 10.73
N GLY A 21 14.36 -4.24 10.44
CA GLY A 21 15.05 -3.30 11.33
C GLY A 21 14.33 -3.04 12.64
N ARG A 22 13.04 -3.29 12.71
CA ARG A 22 12.21 -3.13 13.92
C ARG A 22 12.16 -4.37 14.80
N LEU A 23 12.68 -5.50 14.32
CA LEU A 23 12.69 -6.74 15.07
C LEU A 23 13.68 -6.66 16.24
N PRO A 24 13.33 -7.19 17.43
CA PRO A 24 14.26 -7.24 18.54
C PRO A 24 15.46 -8.12 18.20
N SER A 25 16.64 -7.54 18.12
CA SER A 25 17.86 -8.22 17.69
C SER A 25 18.24 -9.45 18.51
N LYS A 26 17.77 -9.52 19.78
CA LYS A 26 18.10 -10.60 20.72
C LYS A 26 17.24 -11.85 20.53
N THR A 27 16.05 -11.75 19.93
CA THR A 27 15.08 -12.86 19.90
C THR A 27 15.08 -13.63 18.58
N LEU A 28 15.57 -13.05 17.49
CA LEU A 28 15.52 -13.67 16.16
C LEU A 28 16.74 -14.51 15.79
N GLU A 29 17.79 -14.45 16.60
CA GLU A 29 19.02 -15.21 16.30
C GLU A 29 19.46 -15.03 14.84
N LEU A 30 19.59 -13.75 14.41
CA LEU A 30 20.04 -13.40 13.06
C LEU A 30 21.51 -13.82 12.86
N GLY A 31 21.79 -14.47 11.74
CA GLY A 31 23.09 -14.97 11.34
C GLY A 31 23.62 -14.26 10.09
N PRO A 32 23.85 -15.00 8.99
CA PRO A 32 24.45 -14.44 7.78
C PRO A 32 23.58 -13.34 7.16
N VAL A 33 24.24 -12.26 6.77
CA VAL A 33 23.64 -11.10 6.06
C VAL A 33 24.31 -11.00 4.69
N LEU A 34 23.54 -11.23 3.64
CA LEU A 34 23.96 -11.08 2.25
C LEU A 34 23.35 -9.82 1.64
N ALA A 35 24.11 -9.14 0.81
CA ALA A 35 23.67 -7.98 0.05
C ALA A 35 24.40 -7.92 -1.30
N VAL A 36 24.09 -6.94 -2.13
CA VAL A 36 24.73 -6.70 -3.44
C VAL A 36 26.26 -6.53 -3.33
N SER A 37 26.77 -6.17 -2.16
CA SER A 37 28.21 -6.14 -1.85
C SER A 37 28.46 -6.38 -0.38
N TYR A 38 29.66 -6.88 -0.04
CA TYR A 38 30.08 -7.10 1.34
C TYR A 38 30.03 -5.83 2.20
N ARG A 39 30.33 -4.67 1.61
CA ARG A 39 30.24 -3.37 2.29
C ARG A 39 28.80 -3.04 2.68
N VAL A 40 27.83 -3.32 1.81
CA VAL A 40 26.40 -3.14 2.08
C VAL A 40 25.94 -4.15 3.13
N ALA A 41 26.32 -5.41 3.01
CA ALA A 41 26.01 -6.44 4.01
C ALA A 41 26.53 -6.06 5.41
N SER A 42 27.77 -5.57 5.52
CA SER A 42 28.37 -5.09 6.76
C SER A 42 27.58 -3.91 7.36
N ARG A 43 27.16 -2.96 6.52
CA ARG A 43 26.33 -1.82 6.97
C ARG A 43 24.97 -2.30 7.50
N ILE A 44 24.34 -3.26 6.83
CA ILE A 44 23.06 -3.84 7.26
C ILE A 44 23.24 -4.53 8.62
N ALA A 45 24.23 -5.40 8.78
CA ALA A 45 24.50 -6.10 10.04
C ALA A 45 24.75 -5.11 11.20
N ASN A 46 25.51 -4.05 10.96
CA ASN A 46 25.76 -2.99 11.94
C ASN A 46 24.46 -2.22 12.29
N THR A 47 23.62 -1.90 11.30
CA THR A 47 22.34 -1.22 11.53
C THR A 47 21.40 -2.09 12.35
N LEU A 48 21.30 -3.37 12.06
CA LEU A 48 20.49 -4.33 12.79
C LEU A 48 21.08 -4.68 14.16
N ARG A 49 22.34 -4.34 14.41
CA ARG A 49 23.11 -4.77 15.59
C ARG A 49 23.03 -6.28 15.82
N ALA A 50 22.94 -7.04 14.73
CA ALA A 50 22.76 -8.49 14.74
C ALA A 50 23.23 -9.10 13.40
N GLY A 51 23.63 -10.36 13.45
CA GLY A 51 24.15 -11.07 12.30
C GLY A 51 25.60 -10.68 11.95
N TYR A 52 26.08 -11.22 10.84
CA TYR A 52 27.41 -10.95 10.32
C TYR A 52 27.38 -10.93 8.78
N PRO A 53 28.17 -10.08 8.12
CA PRO A 53 28.18 -9.99 6.68
C PRO A 53 28.84 -11.22 6.05
N VAL A 54 28.24 -11.70 4.96
CA VAL A 54 28.79 -12.83 4.18
C VAL A 54 29.05 -12.42 2.73
N ARG A 55 29.86 -13.19 2.03
CA ARG A 55 30.24 -12.94 0.63
C ARG A 55 29.46 -13.80 -0.36
N THR A 56 29.02 -14.97 0.08
CA THR A 56 28.38 -15.97 -0.77
C THR A 56 26.96 -16.29 -0.29
N ALA A 57 26.08 -16.55 -1.23
CA ALA A 57 24.71 -16.92 -0.91
C ALA A 57 24.59 -18.32 -0.29
N SER A 58 25.57 -19.20 -0.53
CA SER A 58 25.60 -20.54 0.07
C SER A 58 25.63 -20.52 1.61
N GLU A 59 26.18 -19.46 2.21
CA GLU A 59 26.17 -19.28 3.67
C GLU A 59 24.77 -19.11 4.24
N LEU A 60 23.80 -18.60 3.44
CA LEU A 60 22.38 -18.56 3.79
C LEU A 60 21.73 -19.97 3.82
N GLY A 61 22.37 -20.96 3.22
CA GLY A 61 21.92 -22.35 3.29
C GLY A 61 21.95 -22.97 4.70
N GLN A 62 22.72 -22.39 5.62
CA GLN A 62 22.89 -22.90 6.98
C GLN A 62 21.74 -22.52 7.94
N VAL A 63 20.86 -21.59 7.57
CA VAL A 63 19.77 -21.12 8.43
C VAL A 63 18.43 -21.79 8.09
N ARG A 64 17.47 -21.70 9.00
CA ARG A 64 16.10 -22.23 8.81
C ARG A 64 15.23 -21.36 7.93
N GLY A 65 15.60 -20.09 7.77
CA GLY A 65 14.87 -19.16 6.91
C GLY A 65 15.67 -17.93 6.55
N VAL A 66 15.29 -17.32 5.44
CA VAL A 66 15.88 -16.10 4.94
C VAL A 66 14.81 -15.00 4.92
N LEU A 67 15.11 -13.89 5.58
CA LEU A 67 14.29 -12.67 5.56
C LEU A 67 14.83 -11.78 4.43
N VAL A 68 13.95 -11.42 3.50
CA VAL A 68 14.29 -10.63 2.31
C VAL A 68 13.72 -9.23 2.46
N HIS A 69 14.54 -8.21 2.28
CA HIS A 69 14.08 -6.82 2.12
C HIS A 69 14.95 -6.09 1.13
N SER A 70 14.35 -5.59 0.08
CA SER A 70 15.05 -4.85 -0.97
C SER A 70 14.10 -3.93 -1.73
N PRO A 71 14.56 -2.75 -2.17
CA PRO A 71 13.90 -2.03 -3.25
C PRO A 71 13.80 -2.91 -4.50
N LEU A 72 12.75 -2.68 -5.30
CA LEU A 72 12.42 -3.51 -6.46
C LEU A 72 13.59 -3.61 -7.45
N GLU A 73 14.31 -2.51 -7.67
CA GLU A 73 15.43 -2.43 -8.63
C GLU A 73 16.62 -3.35 -8.28
N GLN A 74 16.75 -3.73 -7.02
CA GLN A 74 17.86 -4.58 -6.55
C GLN A 74 17.39 -5.99 -6.19
N LEU A 75 16.09 -6.18 -6.06
CA LEU A 75 15.51 -7.45 -5.59
C LEU A 75 15.81 -8.59 -6.55
N GLU A 76 15.69 -8.40 -7.84
CA GLU A 76 15.97 -9.42 -8.86
C GLU A 76 17.43 -9.86 -8.83
N THR A 77 18.36 -8.91 -8.71
CA THR A 77 19.80 -9.22 -8.59
C THR A 77 20.08 -10.08 -7.36
N LEU A 78 19.50 -9.70 -6.21
CA LEU A 78 19.69 -10.44 -4.97
C LEU A 78 19.08 -11.84 -5.03
N LEU A 79 17.88 -11.97 -5.61
CA LEU A 79 17.24 -13.26 -5.78
C LEU A 79 17.95 -14.14 -6.81
N GLY A 80 18.56 -13.54 -7.85
CA GLY A 80 19.44 -14.23 -8.79
C GLY A 80 20.68 -14.80 -8.09
N MET A 81 21.32 -14.03 -7.21
CA MET A 81 22.47 -14.52 -6.38
C MET A 81 22.04 -15.68 -5.48
N LEU A 82 20.83 -15.58 -4.89
CA LEU A 82 20.30 -16.63 -4.02
C LEU A 82 19.92 -17.88 -4.82
N GLY A 83 19.35 -17.71 -6.00
CA GLY A 83 18.90 -18.79 -6.89
C GLY A 83 20.05 -19.57 -7.55
N SER A 84 21.20 -18.91 -7.77
CA SER A 84 22.42 -19.55 -8.30
C SER A 84 23.21 -20.34 -7.25
N ALA A 85 22.89 -20.15 -5.97
CA ALA A 85 23.55 -20.90 -4.89
C ALA A 85 22.92 -22.29 -4.72
N GLU A 86 23.77 -23.29 -4.44
CA GLU A 86 23.34 -24.65 -4.11
C GLU A 86 22.81 -24.71 -2.68
N ILE A 87 21.57 -24.20 -2.48
CA ILE A 87 20.88 -24.22 -1.19
C ILE A 87 19.77 -25.26 -1.24
N GLU A 88 19.81 -26.22 -0.28
CA GLU A 88 18.68 -27.08 -0.02
C GLU A 88 17.57 -26.27 0.66
N TRP A 89 16.44 -26.09 -0.03
CA TRP A 89 15.32 -25.27 0.43
C TRP A 89 14.26 -26.07 1.17
N THR A 90 14.29 -27.40 1.12
CA THR A 90 13.27 -28.23 1.77
C THR A 90 13.16 -27.89 3.26
N GLY A 91 11.95 -27.51 3.67
CA GLY A 91 11.66 -27.13 5.05
C GLY A 91 12.15 -25.74 5.49
N LYS A 92 12.78 -24.98 4.59
CA LYS A 92 13.26 -23.61 4.88
C LYS A 92 12.22 -22.55 4.50
N ALA A 93 12.22 -21.47 5.26
CA ALA A 93 11.39 -20.30 5.01
C ALA A 93 12.11 -19.28 4.11
N LEU A 94 11.40 -18.72 3.15
CA LEU A 94 11.80 -17.51 2.43
C LEU A 94 10.70 -16.46 2.65
N VAL A 95 10.98 -15.43 3.45
CA VAL A 95 10.00 -14.44 3.87
C VAL A 95 10.36 -13.08 3.31
N PHE A 96 9.53 -12.56 2.43
CA PHE A 96 9.63 -11.21 1.90
C PHE A 96 9.05 -10.20 2.91
N CYS A 97 9.86 -9.25 3.34
CA CYS A 97 9.53 -8.26 4.37
C CYS A 97 9.40 -6.88 3.73
N ASP A 98 8.19 -6.34 3.67
CA ASP A 98 7.84 -5.07 3.00
C ASP A 98 8.29 -5.01 1.53
N CYS A 99 8.39 -6.15 0.88
CA CYS A 99 8.64 -6.31 -0.54
C CYS A 99 7.95 -7.59 -1.04
N SER A 100 7.81 -7.74 -2.35
CA SER A 100 7.25 -8.93 -2.97
C SER A 100 8.07 -9.31 -4.20
N ALA A 101 8.18 -10.59 -4.48
CA ALA A 101 8.80 -11.11 -5.68
C ALA A 101 7.74 -11.40 -6.76
N SER A 102 8.17 -11.44 -8.03
CA SER A 102 7.30 -11.85 -9.12
C SER A 102 6.83 -13.30 -8.93
N HIS A 103 5.68 -13.62 -9.55
CA HIS A 103 5.14 -14.98 -9.52
C HIS A 103 6.13 -16.04 -10.07
N GLU A 104 6.98 -15.66 -11.00
CA GLU A 104 8.00 -16.53 -11.58
C GLU A 104 9.08 -16.89 -10.54
N VAL A 105 9.60 -15.90 -9.83
CA VAL A 105 10.57 -16.09 -8.75
C VAL A 105 9.97 -16.93 -7.62
N VAL A 106 8.73 -16.66 -7.23
CA VAL A 106 8.03 -17.45 -6.21
C VAL A 106 7.92 -18.91 -6.64
N ARG A 107 7.52 -19.19 -7.90
CA ARG A 107 7.47 -20.56 -8.44
C ARG A 107 8.82 -21.24 -8.43
N TYR A 108 9.87 -20.51 -8.81
CA TYR A 108 11.23 -21.04 -8.85
C TYR A 108 11.69 -21.59 -7.51
N PHE A 109 11.52 -20.80 -6.43
CA PHE A 109 11.92 -21.21 -5.09
C PHE A 109 10.98 -22.27 -4.50
N ARG A 110 9.67 -22.21 -4.78
CA ARG A 110 8.73 -23.27 -4.38
C ARG A 110 9.07 -24.61 -5.01
N ALA A 111 9.43 -24.64 -6.29
CA ALA A 111 9.83 -25.87 -6.98
C ALA A 111 11.08 -26.50 -6.37
N ARG A 112 11.89 -25.72 -5.63
CA ARG A 112 13.05 -26.18 -4.87
C ARG A 112 12.75 -26.51 -3.41
N GLY A 113 11.49 -26.48 -3.00
CA GLY A 113 11.07 -26.85 -1.65
C GLY A 113 11.02 -25.71 -0.64
N ALA A 114 11.24 -24.46 -1.05
CA ALA A 114 11.12 -23.31 -0.16
C ALA A 114 9.66 -23.06 0.23
N SER A 115 9.42 -22.82 1.53
CA SER A 115 8.13 -22.33 2.02
C SER A 115 8.16 -20.80 2.03
N ILE A 116 7.35 -20.19 1.17
CA ILE A 116 7.37 -18.75 0.93
C ILE A 116 6.25 -18.05 1.68
N ALA A 117 6.57 -16.89 2.25
CA ALA A 117 5.59 -15.96 2.78
C ALA A 117 5.98 -14.51 2.45
N VAL A 118 5.00 -13.64 2.45
CA VAL A 118 5.17 -12.19 2.36
C VAL A 118 4.60 -11.58 3.64
N ALA A 119 5.35 -10.69 4.25
CA ALA A 119 4.98 -9.98 5.47
C ALA A 119 5.04 -8.49 5.19
N ARG A 120 3.88 -7.81 5.21
CA ARG A 120 3.72 -6.39 4.87
C ARG A 120 3.22 -5.62 6.08
N GLN A 121 3.94 -4.58 6.47
CA GLN A 121 3.48 -3.67 7.54
C GLN A 121 2.91 -2.36 6.97
N PHE A 122 2.94 -2.19 5.69
CA PHE A 122 2.64 -0.95 5.01
C PHE A 122 1.23 -0.41 5.35
N GLY A 123 1.20 0.82 5.90
CA GLY A 123 -0.01 1.61 6.02
C GLY A 123 -1.01 1.24 7.11
N ILE A 124 -0.86 0.10 7.81
CA ILE A 124 -1.83 -0.33 8.83
C ILE A 124 -1.18 -0.34 10.21
N PRO A 125 -1.41 0.67 11.06
CA PRO A 125 -0.84 0.72 12.40
C PRO A 125 -1.20 -0.52 13.23
N GLY A 126 -0.20 -1.08 13.93
CA GLY A 126 -0.40 -2.20 14.86
C GLY A 126 -0.72 -3.54 14.20
N ARG A 127 -0.60 -3.68 12.88
CA ARG A 127 -0.89 -4.93 12.16
C ARG A 127 0.24 -5.30 11.21
N LEU A 128 0.41 -6.59 11.01
CA LEU A 128 1.26 -7.18 9.99
C LEU A 128 0.38 -8.04 9.07
N VAL A 129 0.29 -7.66 7.82
CA VAL A 129 -0.42 -8.47 6.83
C VAL A 129 0.51 -9.56 6.34
N VAL A 130 0.04 -10.80 6.40
CA VAL A 130 0.82 -11.99 6.09
C VAL A 130 0.12 -12.78 5.00
N GLU A 131 0.86 -13.12 3.96
CA GLU A 131 0.43 -13.94 2.84
C GLU A 131 1.37 -15.13 2.71
N GLY A 132 0.83 -16.33 2.50
CA GLY A 132 1.64 -17.54 2.27
C GLY A 132 0.82 -18.80 2.41
N ASP A 133 1.34 -19.89 1.86
CA ASP A 133 0.77 -21.21 2.09
C ASP A 133 1.19 -21.74 3.47
N GLU A 134 0.41 -22.66 4.03
CA GLU A 134 0.79 -23.31 5.29
C GLU A 134 2.17 -23.96 5.17
N GLY A 135 3.06 -23.60 6.07
CA GLY A 135 4.44 -24.06 6.04
C GLY A 135 5.38 -23.24 6.92
N ALA A 136 6.67 -23.43 6.71
CA ALA A 136 7.72 -22.76 7.47
C ALA A 136 7.69 -21.23 7.25
N GLY A 137 7.37 -20.78 6.03
CA GLY A 137 7.28 -19.36 5.67
C GLY A 137 6.21 -18.64 6.49
N LEU A 138 4.97 -19.15 6.44
CA LEU A 138 3.83 -18.54 7.15
C LEU A 138 4.05 -18.59 8.68
N ARG A 139 4.56 -19.72 9.22
CA ARG A 139 4.91 -19.79 10.65
C ARG A 139 5.98 -18.77 11.05
N THR A 140 6.96 -18.54 10.17
CA THR A 140 7.98 -17.50 10.38
C THR A 140 7.34 -16.12 10.39
N ALA A 141 6.51 -15.78 9.40
CA ALA A 141 5.84 -14.48 9.33
C ALA A 141 4.92 -14.22 10.55
N ARG A 142 4.16 -15.23 10.99
CA ARG A 142 3.38 -15.16 12.26
C ARG A 142 4.30 -14.92 13.47
N ARG A 143 5.49 -15.51 13.48
CA ARG A 143 6.47 -15.28 14.55
C ARG A 143 6.99 -13.84 14.51
N LEU A 144 7.29 -13.27 13.34
CA LEU A 144 7.69 -11.86 13.22
C LEU A 144 6.65 -10.92 13.84
N ALA A 145 5.35 -11.14 13.58
CA ALA A 145 4.28 -10.35 14.18
C ALA A 145 4.29 -10.44 15.73
N ARG A 146 4.48 -11.63 16.28
CA ARG A 146 4.57 -11.83 17.75
C ARG A 146 5.77 -11.11 18.35
N GLU A 147 6.93 -11.19 17.71
CA GLU A 147 8.14 -10.51 18.17
C GLU A 147 7.98 -8.98 18.14
N LEU A 148 7.25 -8.46 17.16
CA LEU A 148 6.91 -7.04 17.06
C LEU A 148 5.75 -6.61 17.98
N ARG A 149 5.07 -7.57 18.64
CA ARG A 149 3.88 -7.35 19.47
C ARG A 149 2.74 -6.67 18.70
N ILE A 150 2.55 -7.06 17.45
CA ILE A 150 1.48 -6.59 16.58
C ILE A 150 0.60 -7.75 16.11
N GLN A 151 -0.63 -7.45 15.70
CA GLN A 151 -1.56 -8.46 15.22
C GLN A 151 -1.17 -8.94 13.81
N ALA A 152 -1.05 -10.24 13.60
CA ALA A 152 -1.00 -10.81 12.25
C ALA A 152 -2.41 -10.86 11.64
N VAL A 153 -2.54 -10.35 10.42
CA VAL A 153 -3.75 -10.46 9.60
C VAL A 153 -3.38 -11.27 8.37
N GLU A 154 -3.99 -12.44 8.23
CA GLU A 154 -3.68 -13.33 7.12
C GLU A 154 -4.61 -13.06 5.94
N ILE A 155 -4.03 -13.00 4.75
CA ILE A 155 -4.76 -12.92 3.49
C ILE A 155 -4.54 -14.20 2.68
N SER A 156 -5.46 -14.49 1.79
CA SER A 156 -5.37 -15.70 0.94
C SER A 156 -4.11 -15.65 0.07
N PRO A 157 -3.46 -16.78 -0.16
CA PRO A 157 -2.34 -16.86 -1.09
C PRO A 157 -2.71 -16.32 -2.48
N GLY A 158 -1.88 -15.46 -3.05
CA GLY A 158 -2.13 -14.80 -4.33
C GLY A 158 -3.01 -13.54 -4.26
N SER A 159 -3.42 -13.11 -3.06
CA SER A 159 -4.23 -11.89 -2.88
C SER A 159 -3.41 -10.63 -2.59
N GLY A 160 -2.09 -10.72 -2.66
CA GLY A 160 -1.18 -9.60 -2.36
C GLY A 160 -1.46 -8.37 -3.20
N ASP A 161 -1.61 -8.53 -4.51
CA ASP A 161 -1.87 -7.41 -5.44
C ASP A 161 -3.22 -6.73 -5.14
N LEU A 162 -4.24 -7.52 -4.78
CA LEU A 162 -5.54 -6.98 -4.38
C LEU A 162 -5.43 -6.18 -3.06
N PHE A 163 -4.65 -6.68 -2.11
CA PHE A 163 -4.36 -5.98 -0.87
C PHE A 163 -3.60 -4.66 -1.15
N ASP A 164 -2.56 -4.71 -1.98
CA ASP A 164 -1.76 -3.53 -2.33
C ASP A 164 -2.60 -2.48 -3.08
N ALA A 165 -3.51 -2.92 -3.96
CA ALA A 165 -4.49 -2.03 -4.60
C ALA A 165 -5.44 -1.37 -3.58
N ALA A 166 -5.93 -2.13 -2.59
CA ALA A 166 -6.77 -1.58 -1.52
C ALA A 166 -6.01 -0.56 -0.67
N VAL A 167 -4.73 -0.80 -0.36
CA VAL A 167 -3.86 0.16 0.35
C VAL A 167 -3.66 1.42 -0.49
N THR A 168 -3.41 1.27 -1.79
CA THR A 168 -3.25 2.40 -2.72
C THR A 168 -4.52 3.26 -2.77
N LEU A 169 -5.69 2.64 -2.89
CA LEU A 169 -6.97 3.36 -2.85
C LEU A 169 -7.21 4.07 -1.51
N GLY A 170 -6.90 3.39 -0.39
CA GLY A 170 -7.12 3.93 0.96
C GLY A 170 -6.07 4.95 1.42
N SER A 171 -4.99 5.16 0.67
CA SER A 171 -3.90 6.07 1.05
C SER A 171 -3.50 7.02 -0.09
N ALA A 172 -2.75 6.51 -1.08
CA ALA A 172 -2.16 7.34 -2.13
C ALA A 172 -3.23 8.05 -2.99
N ALA A 173 -4.36 7.39 -3.28
CA ALA A 173 -5.44 8.00 -4.06
C ALA A 173 -6.24 9.03 -3.26
N ILE A 174 -6.29 8.93 -1.93
CA ILE A 174 -7.01 9.87 -1.07
C ILE A 174 -6.22 11.16 -0.85
N THR A 175 -4.90 11.10 -0.73
CA THR A 175 -4.05 12.26 -0.46
C THR A 175 -4.30 13.44 -1.43
N PRO A 176 -4.29 13.25 -2.77
CA PRO A 176 -4.59 14.34 -3.68
C PRO A 176 -6.02 14.87 -3.56
N LEU A 177 -6.99 14.04 -3.15
CA LEU A 177 -8.37 14.51 -2.91
C LEU A 177 -8.43 15.43 -1.68
N ILE A 178 -7.72 15.13 -0.61
CA ILE A 178 -7.58 16.00 0.57
C ILE A 178 -6.96 17.33 0.17
N ASP A 179 -5.87 17.32 -0.60
CA ASP A 179 -5.21 18.53 -1.06
C ASP A 179 -6.12 19.40 -1.94
N ARG A 180 -6.88 18.78 -2.85
CA ARG A 180 -7.85 19.50 -3.68
C ARG A 180 -9.00 20.09 -2.87
N ALA A 181 -9.52 19.37 -1.88
CA ALA A 181 -10.52 19.91 -0.96
C ALA A 181 -9.98 21.12 -0.19
N ALA A 182 -8.74 21.05 0.33
CA ALA A 182 -8.09 22.18 0.97
C ALA A 182 -7.90 23.37 0.01
N THR A 183 -7.58 23.12 -1.26
CA THR A 183 -7.44 24.17 -2.29
C THR A 183 -8.78 24.87 -2.57
N LEU A 184 -9.88 24.16 -2.66
CA LEU A 184 -11.22 24.73 -2.81
C LEU A 184 -11.62 25.58 -1.60
N LEU A 185 -11.31 25.12 -0.39
CA LEU A 185 -11.56 25.87 0.86
C LEU A 185 -10.75 27.16 0.91
N ARG A 186 -9.51 27.16 0.43
CA ARG A 186 -8.68 28.38 0.27
C ARG A 186 -9.31 29.34 -0.75
N GLY A 187 -9.80 28.83 -1.87
CA GLY A 187 -10.53 29.60 -2.87
C GLY A 187 -11.80 30.26 -2.32
N ALA A 188 -12.42 29.63 -1.31
CA ALA A 188 -13.56 30.18 -0.58
C ALA A 188 -13.16 31.20 0.52
N GLY A 189 -11.87 31.55 0.65
CA GLY A 189 -11.36 32.56 1.58
C GLY A 189 -10.93 32.02 2.95
N ILE A 190 -10.85 30.69 3.13
CA ILE A 190 -10.36 30.11 4.38
C ILE A 190 -8.82 30.13 4.39
N GLY A 191 -8.22 30.59 5.49
CA GLY A 191 -6.76 30.65 5.65
C GLY A 191 -6.09 29.26 5.54
N ASP A 192 -4.87 29.21 5.02
CA ASP A 192 -4.18 27.97 4.63
C ASP A 192 -4.11 26.90 5.73
N PRO A 193 -3.67 27.17 6.99
CA PRO A 193 -3.64 26.13 8.01
C PRO A 193 -5.02 25.58 8.35
N GLU A 194 -6.05 26.42 8.31
CA GLU A 194 -7.43 26.05 8.62
C GLU A 194 -8.06 25.23 7.50
N ALA A 195 -7.83 25.61 6.24
CA ALA A 195 -8.31 24.88 5.07
C ALA A 195 -7.79 23.43 5.06
N ALA A 196 -6.51 23.24 5.35
CA ALA A 196 -5.92 21.90 5.46
C ALA A 196 -6.52 21.09 6.62
N ARG A 197 -6.75 21.71 7.78
CA ARG A 197 -7.38 21.06 8.94
C ARG A 197 -8.82 20.64 8.65
N ILE A 198 -9.61 21.53 8.05
CA ILE A 198 -11.00 21.24 7.68
C ILE A 198 -11.05 20.10 6.67
N ALA A 199 -10.25 20.17 5.60
CA ALA A 199 -10.20 19.11 4.60
C ALA A 199 -9.86 17.75 5.24
N SER A 200 -8.79 17.66 6.03
CA SER A 200 -8.42 16.44 6.73
C SER A 200 -9.53 15.92 7.64
N SER A 201 -10.18 16.81 8.39
CA SER A 201 -11.28 16.43 9.30
C SER A 201 -12.50 15.87 8.56
N LEU A 202 -12.81 16.38 7.36
CA LEU A 202 -13.90 15.85 6.53
C LEU A 202 -13.62 14.40 6.11
N PHE A 203 -12.40 14.11 5.67
CA PHE A 203 -12.02 12.74 5.29
C PHE A 203 -11.98 11.80 6.50
N GLU A 204 -11.45 12.24 7.64
CA GLU A 204 -11.47 11.46 8.88
C GLU A 204 -12.90 11.16 9.34
N GLN A 205 -13.81 12.13 9.26
CA GLN A 205 -15.20 11.93 9.62
C GLN A 205 -15.86 10.93 8.68
N THR A 206 -15.66 11.07 7.36
CA THR A 206 -16.18 10.13 6.37
C THR A 206 -15.68 8.70 6.62
N ALA A 207 -14.39 8.54 6.95
CA ALA A 207 -13.83 7.23 7.28
C ALA A 207 -14.44 6.64 8.57
N ARG A 208 -14.68 7.46 9.60
CA ARG A 208 -15.36 7.04 10.84
C ARG A 208 -16.80 6.63 10.58
N ASP A 209 -17.53 7.42 9.80
CA ASP A 209 -18.93 7.14 9.46
C ASP A 209 -19.04 5.83 8.67
N TYR A 210 -18.11 5.60 7.73
CA TYR A 210 -18.04 4.34 7.01
C TYR A 210 -17.71 3.15 7.93
N ALA A 211 -16.77 3.31 8.85
CA ALA A 211 -16.41 2.27 9.81
C ALA A 211 -17.58 1.90 10.74
N HIS A 212 -18.46 2.87 11.05
CA HIS A 212 -19.63 2.66 11.90
C HIS A 212 -20.83 2.11 11.14
N SER A 213 -21.15 2.65 9.98
CA SER A 213 -22.39 2.42 9.24
C SER A 213 -22.20 1.72 7.89
N GLY A 214 -20.94 1.43 7.50
CA GLY A 214 -20.64 0.83 6.21
C GLY A 214 -21.16 1.66 5.04
N ARG A 215 -21.73 0.96 4.05
CA ARG A 215 -22.30 1.61 2.83
C ARG A 215 -23.43 2.60 3.11
N GLN A 216 -24.08 2.53 4.26
CA GLN A 216 -25.18 3.46 4.60
C GLN A 216 -24.66 4.87 4.86
N SER A 217 -23.37 5.06 5.22
CA SER A 217 -22.78 6.38 5.40
C SER A 217 -22.84 7.26 4.14
N TRP A 218 -22.77 6.66 2.95
CA TRP A 218 -22.89 7.36 1.67
C TRP A 218 -24.20 8.16 1.55
N THR A 219 -25.32 7.61 2.07
CA THR A 219 -26.65 8.23 1.96
C THR A 219 -26.80 9.51 2.75
N TRP A 220 -25.94 9.76 3.74
CA TRP A 220 -26.03 10.94 4.58
C TRP A 220 -25.52 12.20 3.86
N HIS A 221 -24.53 12.02 2.99
CA HIS A 221 -23.96 13.13 2.22
C HIS A 221 -24.75 13.43 0.94
N VAL A 222 -25.45 12.44 0.39
CA VAL A 222 -26.16 12.54 -0.89
C VAL A 222 -27.67 12.63 -0.74
N ARG A 223 -28.27 12.14 0.37
CA ARG A 223 -29.73 12.17 0.60
C ARG A 223 -30.31 13.51 1.04
N LYS A 224 -29.54 14.40 1.63
CA LYS A 224 -29.99 15.77 1.86
C LYS A 224 -29.93 16.46 0.51
N PRO A 225 -31.08 17.06 0.02
CA PRO A 225 -30.99 17.86 -1.17
C PRO A 225 -29.88 18.90 -0.92
N PRO A 226 -28.86 18.96 -1.77
CA PRO A 226 -27.77 19.91 -1.58
C PRO A 226 -28.40 21.31 -1.59
N LEU A 227 -27.94 22.18 -0.68
CA LEU A 227 -28.39 23.59 -0.64
C LEU A 227 -28.11 24.31 -1.97
N VAL A 228 -27.14 23.83 -2.72
CA VAL A 228 -26.77 24.27 -4.07
C VAL A 228 -26.89 23.07 -5.00
N PRO A 229 -27.50 23.21 -6.18
CA PRO A 229 -27.55 22.14 -7.17
C PRO A 229 -26.15 21.55 -7.46
N LEU A 230 -26.08 20.26 -7.63
CA LEU A 230 -24.79 19.56 -7.84
C LEU A 230 -24.04 20.11 -9.07
N GLU A 231 -24.77 20.48 -10.15
CA GLU A 231 -24.19 21.10 -11.34
C GLU A 231 -23.49 22.44 -11.04
N ALA A 232 -24.05 23.27 -10.15
CA ALA A 232 -23.40 24.51 -9.74
C ALA A 232 -22.14 24.26 -8.91
N GLN A 233 -22.14 23.22 -8.07
CA GLN A 233 -20.95 22.77 -7.35
C GLN A 233 -19.88 22.27 -8.31
N MET A 234 -20.27 21.45 -9.31
CA MET A 234 -19.37 20.95 -10.35
C MET A 234 -18.74 22.09 -11.15
N ALA A 235 -19.51 23.08 -11.55
CA ALA A 235 -19.00 24.25 -12.28
C ALA A 235 -17.99 25.08 -11.46
N SER A 236 -18.05 25.04 -10.14
CA SER A 236 -17.16 25.82 -9.26
C SER A 236 -15.80 25.17 -9.00
N VAL A 237 -15.63 23.88 -9.25
CA VAL A 237 -14.37 23.16 -8.94
C VAL A 237 -13.29 23.32 -10.01
N GLY A 238 -13.64 23.90 -11.17
CA GLY A 238 -12.72 24.14 -12.28
C GLY A 238 -12.59 22.94 -13.24
N PRO A 239 -12.13 23.21 -14.47
CA PRO A 239 -12.15 22.25 -15.58
C PRO A 239 -11.26 21.03 -15.39
N GLU A 240 -10.23 21.11 -14.56
CA GLU A 240 -9.32 20.00 -14.29
C GLU A 240 -9.92 18.99 -13.29
N LEU A 241 -10.63 19.47 -12.28
CA LEU A 241 -11.16 18.64 -11.20
C LEU A 241 -12.59 18.15 -11.49
N GLU A 242 -13.37 18.90 -12.25
CA GLU A 242 -14.77 18.57 -12.55
C GLU A 242 -14.95 17.14 -13.11
N PRO A 243 -14.17 16.71 -14.13
CA PRO A 243 -14.31 15.35 -14.66
C PRO A 243 -13.99 14.27 -13.63
N VAL A 244 -12.98 14.49 -12.78
CA VAL A 244 -12.58 13.53 -11.73
C VAL A 244 -13.68 13.41 -10.68
N LEU A 245 -14.21 14.54 -10.21
CA LEU A 245 -15.27 14.57 -9.22
C LEU A 245 -16.57 13.93 -9.77
N ARG A 246 -16.91 14.20 -11.00
CA ARG A 246 -18.05 13.60 -11.71
C ARG A 246 -17.92 12.07 -11.76
N GLN A 247 -16.75 11.54 -12.16
CA GLN A 247 -16.49 10.10 -12.20
C GLN A 247 -16.56 9.45 -10.82
N LEU A 248 -16.03 10.09 -9.79
CA LEU A 248 -16.11 9.59 -8.41
C LEU A 248 -17.57 9.54 -7.92
N LEU A 249 -18.37 10.54 -8.23
CA LEU A 249 -19.78 10.54 -7.87
C LEU A 249 -20.58 9.48 -8.64
N ILE A 250 -20.36 9.33 -9.94
CA ILE A 250 -20.97 8.25 -10.75
C ILE A 250 -20.62 6.89 -10.16
N PHE A 251 -19.32 6.65 -9.89
CA PHE A 251 -18.87 5.41 -9.27
C PHE A 251 -19.53 5.16 -7.91
N GLY A 252 -19.66 6.22 -7.08
CA GLY A 252 -20.35 6.14 -5.80
C GLY A 252 -21.84 5.78 -5.97
N PHE A 253 -22.55 6.43 -6.89
CA PHE A 253 -23.94 6.11 -7.18
C PHE A 253 -24.11 4.66 -7.69
N GLU A 254 -23.30 4.22 -8.63
CA GLU A 254 -23.34 2.84 -9.14
C GLU A 254 -23.03 1.79 -8.05
N THR A 255 -22.10 2.11 -7.16
CA THR A 255 -21.67 1.21 -6.08
C THR A 255 -22.70 1.11 -4.94
N PHE A 256 -23.32 2.26 -4.57
CA PHE A 256 -24.13 2.35 -3.36
C PHE A 256 -25.63 2.47 -3.61
N HIS A 257 -26.06 2.90 -4.80
CA HIS A 257 -27.46 2.99 -5.19
C HIS A 257 -27.77 1.99 -6.29
N LYS A 258 -28.65 1.06 -6.03
CA LYS A 258 -29.17 0.10 -7.02
C LYS A 258 -30.05 0.73 -8.10
N HIS A 259 -30.24 2.04 -8.12
CA HIS A 259 -31.13 2.74 -9.05
C HIS A 259 -30.29 3.47 -10.11
N ARG A 260 -30.46 3.04 -11.36
CA ARG A 260 -29.85 3.60 -12.58
C ARG A 260 -30.20 5.08 -12.84
N ASP A 261 -31.25 5.61 -12.22
CA ASP A 261 -31.80 6.95 -12.53
C ASP A 261 -30.88 8.09 -12.04
N ALA A 262 -30.20 7.92 -10.91
CA ALA A 262 -29.30 8.95 -10.38
C ALA A 262 -28.00 9.12 -11.20
N ALA A 263 -27.51 8.07 -11.84
CA ALA A 263 -26.35 8.15 -12.74
C ALA A 263 -26.69 8.89 -14.03
N ALA A 264 -27.94 8.82 -14.49
CA ALA A 264 -28.42 9.54 -15.67
C ALA A 264 -28.46 11.07 -15.46
N GLU A 265 -28.72 11.54 -14.23
CA GLU A 265 -28.70 12.98 -13.90
C GLU A 265 -27.29 13.59 -13.93
N LEU A 266 -26.25 12.76 -13.73
CA LEU A 266 -24.84 13.17 -13.77
C LEU A 266 -24.18 12.97 -15.14
N ALA A 267 -24.85 12.34 -16.09
CA ALA A 267 -24.35 12.18 -17.45
C ALA A 267 -24.24 13.58 -18.11
N PRO A 268 -23.17 13.83 -18.90
CA PRO A 268 -23.00 15.10 -19.58
C PRO A 268 -24.22 15.35 -20.48
N THR A 269 -24.96 16.41 -20.23
CA THR A 269 -26.01 16.86 -21.15
C THR A 269 -25.32 17.40 -22.40
N GLU A 270 -25.35 16.66 -23.49
CA GLU A 270 -24.89 17.08 -24.83
C GLU A 270 -25.52 18.41 -25.33
N LYS A 271 -26.44 19.01 -24.55
CA LYS A 271 -27.16 20.22 -24.91
C LYS A 271 -26.54 21.54 -24.45
N ALA A 272 -25.40 21.53 -23.73
CA ALA A 272 -24.78 22.79 -23.28
C ALA A 272 -23.85 23.45 -24.31
N GLN A 273 -23.68 22.87 -25.52
CA GLN A 273 -22.78 23.44 -26.54
C GLN A 273 -23.49 24.30 -27.62
N ALA A 274 -24.75 24.60 -27.51
CA ALA A 274 -25.48 25.40 -28.52
C ALA A 274 -26.24 26.57 -27.88
N LYS A 275 -25.53 27.50 -27.25
CA LYS A 275 -26.01 28.89 -27.12
C LYS A 275 -24.79 29.82 -27.19
N THR A 276 -24.38 30.10 -28.39
CA THR A 276 -23.61 31.32 -28.72
C THR A 276 -24.47 32.50 -28.28
N PRO A 277 -23.98 33.41 -27.44
CA PRO A 277 -24.74 34.63 -27.14
C PRO A 277 -24.82 35.48 -28.41
N ALA A 278 -26.03 35.89 -28.76
CA ALA A 278 -26.28 36.82 -29.87
C ALA A 278 -25.50 38.13 -29.60
N PRO A 279 -24.94 38.79 -30.65
CA PRO A 279 -24.23 40.04 -30.49
C PRO A 279 -25.21 41.12 -30.04
N LEU A 280 -24.85 41.82 -28.95
CA LEU A 280 -25.50 43.06 -28.55
C LEU A 280 -25.20 44.15 -29.59
N THR A 281 -26.04 44.26 -30.62
CA THR A 281 -26.07 45.43 -31.49
C THR A 281 -27.23 46.32 -31.03
N GLY A 282 -26.91 47.55 -30.67
CA GLY A 282 -27.86 48.65 -30.59
C GLY A 282 -28.01 49.29 -29.22
N LEU A 283 -27.22 50.32 -28.97
CA LEU A 283 -27.61 51.54 -28.27
C LEU A 283 -26.53 52.56 -28.53
N VAL A 284 -26.69 53.20 -29.71
CA VAL A 284 -26.19 54.56 -29.93
C VAL A 284 -27.44 55.38 -30.20
N GLU A 285 -27.79 56.23 -29.29
CA GLU A 285 -28.27 57.60 -29.41
C GLU A 285 -28.39 58.17 -28.01
#